data_3288b95192915aa817943daba85bd663
#
_entry.id   3288b95192915aa817943daba85bd663
#
_cell.length_a   1.000
_cell.length_b   1.000
_cell.length_c   1.000
_cell.angle_alpha   90.00
_cell.angle_beta   90.00
_cell.angle_gamma   90.00
#
_symmetry.space_group_name_H-M   'P 1'
#
loop_
_entity.id
_entity.type
_entity.pdbx_description
1 polymer ?
#
loop_
_entity_poly.entity_id
_entity_poly.type
_entity_poly.pdbx_seq_one_letter_code
_entity_poly.pdbx_strand_id
1 'polypeptide(L)'
;MINCLVKNWMTSPAVTVTPDTTIVAARDVMSEQKIKILLIAEKDQLLGVVTQRGLIRIDFSVLGEEGCNESADFSEIKIESIMTRNPRITQPDLSIPKAARVMLENRIAALPVVENERLIGILSSSDLMRLIIYACPLLEKEILVDHYMSDEIISIEPKTTLLEAHRLTGTKRIRTLPVLDDNQLVGIVTRTDLVCSDPSRLASREHQDLLLKILLQPVEKVMRKDLITISPDAPIAEAARLMLENGIHSLLVVDDDHKLTGVLTESDLFLMIVQKFF
;
A
#
# COMPACT_ATOMS: atom_id res chain seq x y z
N MET A 1 24.55 -12.65 15.09
CA MET A 1 23.72 -11.42 15.15
C MET A 1 23.31 -11.03 13.75
N ILE A 2 22.01 -10.83 13.51
CA ILE A 2 21.49 -10.37 12.21
C ILE A 2 21.92 -8.92 12.03
N ASN A 3 22.58 -8.60 10.92
CA ASN A 3 23.00 -7.22 10.66
C ASN A 3 21.81 -6.42 10.11
N CYS A 4 21.09 -5.74 11.00
CA CYS A 4 19.86 -5.01 10.71
C CYS A 4 20.10 -3.54 10.33
N LEU A 5 21.11 -3.26 9.49
CA LEU A 5 21.31 -1.92 8.91
C LEU A 5 20.57 -1.80 7.58
N VAL A 6 20.09 -0.58 7.26
CA VAL A 6 19.36 -0.27 6.03
C VAL A 6 20.13 -0.73 4.78
N LYS A 7 21.43 -0.45 4.69
CA LYS A 7 22.28 -0.83 3.54
C LYS A 7 22.31 -2.31 3.20
N ASN A 8 22.03 -3.17 4.17
CA ASN A 8 22.05 -4.63 3.95
C ASN A 8 20.72 -5.17 3.42
N TRP A 9 19.67 -4.39 3.47
CA TRP A 9 18.31 -4.80 3.12
C TRP A 9 17.66 -3.94 2.05
N MET A 10 18.17 -2.71 1.81
CA MET A 10 17.67 -1.82 0.78
C MET A 10 17.83 -2.41 -0.62
N THR A 11 16.96 -2.02 -1.53
CA THR A 11 17.14 -2.24 -2.96
C THR A 11 18.08 -1.15 -3.52
N SER A 12 19.18 -1.55 -4.15
CA SER A 12 20.17 -0.65 -4.77
C SER A 12 20.69 -1.25 -6.09
N PRO A 13 20.78 -0.47 -7.18
CA PRO A 13 20.29 0.91 -7.29
C PRO A 13 18.76 0.97 -7.27
N ALA A 14 18.21 2.12 -6.86
CA ALA A 14 16.79 2.38 -6.97
C ALA A 14 16.40 2.73 -8.42
N VAL A 15 15.19 2.35 -8.84
CA VAL A 15 14.61 2.80 -10.11
C VAL A 15 14.21 4.25 -10.00
N THR A 16 14.69 5.07 -10.92
CA THR A 16 14.44 6.52 -10.94
C THR A 16 13.96 6.98 -12.30
N VAL A 17 13.25 8.12 -12.31
CA VAL A 17 12.89 8.87 -13.51
C VAL A 17 13.25 10.35 -13.31
N THR A 18 13.30 11.11 -14.40
CA THR A 18 13.52 12.56 -14.35
C THR A 18 12.20 13.33 -14.13
N PRO A 19 12.24 14.58 -13.65
CA PRO A 19 11.03 15.38 -13.38
C PRO A 19 10.12 15.59 -14.59
N ASP A 20 10.70 15.62 -15.78
CA ASP A 20 10.01 15.81 -17.07
C ASP A 20 9.37 14.53 -17.63
N THR A 21 9.58 13.38 -16.98
CA THR A 21 8.91 12.13 -17.34
C THR A 21 7.40 12.29 -17.26
N THR A 22 6.67 11.81 -18.27
CA THR A 22 5.20 11.89 -18.28
C THR A 22 4.58 10.87 -17.32
N ILE A 23 3.33 11.13 -16.90
CA ILE A 23 2.58 10.19 -16.03
C ILE A 23 2.45 8.83 -16.70
N VAL A 24 2.21 8.78 -18.00
CA VAL A 24 2.07 7.53 -18.76
C VAL A 24 3.38 6.75 -18.70
N ALA A 25 4.51 7.39 -19.06
CA ALA A 25 5.81 6.75 -19.00
C ALA A 25 6.18 6.28 -17.57
N ALA A 26 5.83 7.05 -16.55
CA ALA A 26 6.04 6.65 -15.16
C ALA A 26 5.22 5.40 -14.76
N ARG A 27 3.98 5.26 -15.27
CA ARG A 27 3.17 4.05 -15.10
C ARG A 27 3.79 2.85 -15.78
N ASP A 28 4.27 3.03 -17.02
CA ASP A 28 4.91 1.95 -17.77
C ASP A 28 6.13 1.44 -17.01
N VAL A 29 7.00 2.35 -16.54
CA VAL A 29 8.15 1.98 -15.70
C VAL A 29 7.72 1.23 -14.44
N MET A 30 6.69 1.71 -13.72
CA MET A 30 6.20 1.00 -12.53
C MET A 30 5.66 -0.38 -12.85
N SER A 31 4.97 -0.55 -13.98
CA SER A 31 4.40 -1.82 -14.42
C SER A 31 5.48 -2.81 -14.84
N GLU A 32 6.42 -2.40 -15.68
CA GLU A 32 7.53 -3.21 -16.17
C GLU A 32 8.44 -3.67 -15.04
N GLN A 33 8.78 -2.75 -14.13
CA GLN A 33 9.64 -3.03 -12.98
C GLN A 33 8.89 -3.65 -11.80
N LYS A 34 7.55 -3.80 -11.90
CA LYS A 34 6.66 -4.33 -10.84
C LYS A 34 6.84 -3.60 -9.50
N ILE A 35 7.01 -2.27 -9.57
CA ILE A 35 7.19 -1.40 -8.40
C ILE A 35 5.95 -0.53 -8.17
N LYS A 36 5.68 -0.20 -6.92
CA LYS A 36 4.55 0.66 -6.50
C LYS A 36 4.97 2.07 -6.10
N ILE A 37 6.28 2.31 -6.03
CA ILE A 37 6.89 3.58 -5.64
C ILE A 37 8.03 3.86 -6.61
N LEU A 38 8.02 5.06 -7.19
CA LEU A 38 9.01 5.52 -8.15
C LEU A 38 9.68 6.79 -7.60
N LEU A 39 11.00 6.83 -7.67
CA LEU A 39 11.80 7.96 -7.21
C LEU A 39 12.04 8.91 -8.39
N ILE A 40 11.94 10.20 -8.11
CA ILE A 40 12.26 11.24 -9.08
C ILE A 40 13.60 11.84 -8.68
N ALA A 41 14.59 11.74 -9.57
CA ALA A 41 15.94 12.19 -9.31
C ALA A 41 16.58 12.83 -10.55
N GLU A 42 17.51 13.73 -10.32
CA GLU A 42 18.37 14.31 -11.35
C GLU A 42 19.82 14.29 -10.86
N LYS A 43 20.72 13.70 -11.64
CA LYS A 43 22.17 13.59 -11.29
C LYS A 43 22.40 13.02 -9.88
N ASP A 44 21.70 11.95 -9.54
CA ASP A 44 21.70 11.28 -8.23
C ASP A 44 21.10 12.12 -7.08
N GLN A 45 20.58 13.30 -7.35
CA GLN A 45 19.90 14.12 -6.36
C GLN A 45 18.40 13.77 -6.33
N LEU A 46 17.89 13.35 -5.17
CA LEU A 46 16.49 13.04 -4.96
C LEU A 46 15.66 14.33 -4.97
N LEU A 47 14.66 14.41 -5.84
CA LEU A 47 13.73 15.53 -5.95
C LEU A 47 12.35 15.22 -5.38
N GLY A 48 11.91 13.97 -5.51
CA GLY A 48 10.59 13.59 -5.05
C GLY A 48 10.32 12.11 -5.17
N VAL A 49 9.11 11.73 -4.77
CA VAL A 49 8.57 10.37 -4.93
C VAL A 49 7.16 10.42 -5.46
N VAL A 50 6.79 9.41 -6.23
CA VAL A 50 5.42 9.17 -6.61
C VAL A 50 5.04 7.72 -6.31
N THR A 51 3.81 7.49 -5.92
CA THR A 51 3.28 6.15 -5.66
C THR A 51 2.27 5.78 -6.74
N GLN A 52 2.11 4.48 -7.00
CA GLN A 52 1.07 3.98 -7.90
C GLN A 52 -0.32 4.54 -7.54
N ARG A 53 -0.63 4.63 -6.24
CA ARG A 53 -1.88 5.24 -5.74
C ARG A 53 -1.94 6.74 -6.03
N GLY A 54 -0.82 7.46 -5.93
CA GLY A 54 -0.72 8.87 -6.31
C GLY A 54 -1.10 9.05 -7.78
N LEU A 55 -0.53 8.24 -8.67
CA LEU A 55 -0.85 8.25 -10.11
C LEU A 55 -2.33 7.95 -10.37
N ILE A 56 -2.89 6.94 -9.69
CA ILE A 56 -4.31 6.63 -9.82
C ILE A 56 -5.18 7.83 -9.40
N ARG A 57 -4.85 8.56 -8.35
CA ARG A 57 -5.65 9.70 -7.86
C ARG A 57 -5.65 10.91 -8.79
N ILE A 58 -4.61 11.07 -9.59
CA ILE A 58 -4.47 12.23 -10.49
C ILE A 58 -5.37 12.11 -11.69
N ASP A 59 -5.59 10.91 -12.21
CA ASP A 59 -6.59 10.68 -13.24
C ASP A 59 -7.96 11.30 -12.85
N PHE A 60 -8.14 11.69 -11.59
CA PHE A 60 -9.37 12.19 -11.01
C PHE A 60 -9.40 13.69 -10.76
N SER A 61 -8.26 14.29 -10.36
CA SER A 61 -8.21 15.70 -9.99
C SER A 61 -8.08 16.63 -11.19
N VAL A 62 -7.49 16.17 -12.28
CA VAL A 62 -7.32 16.96 -13.51
C VAL A 62 -8.63 17.11 -14.29
N LEU A 63 -9.61 16.24 -14.02
CA LEU A 63 -10.94 16.29 -14.63
C LEU A 63 -11.93 17.23 -13.91
N GLY A 64 -11.53 17.91 -12.82
CA GLY A 64 -12.43 18.49 -11.81
C GLY A 64 -12.65 20.00 -11.84
N GLU A 65 -11.81 20.86 -12.37
CA GLU A 65 -11.95 22.30 -12.10
C GLU A 65 -12.23 23.23 -13.29
N GLU A 66 -11.93 22.87 -14.52
CA GLU A 66 -12.34 23.71 -15.68
C GLU A 66 -12.73 22.82 -16.85
N GLY A 67 -14.03 22.70 -17.08
CA GLY A 67 -14.68 22.24 -18.31
C GLY A 67 -13.99 21.05 -18.98
N CYS A 68 -14.59 19.88 -18.89
CA CYS A 68 -14.18 18.71 -19.67
C CYS A 68 -13.92 19.06 -21.12
N ASN A 69 -12.68 19.34 -21.45
CA ASN A 69 -12.23 19.05 -22.80
C ASN A 69 -12.15 17.52 -22.88
N GLU A 70 -12.86 16.93 -23.81
CA GLU A 70 -12.97 15.50 -24.08
C GLU A 70 -11.64 14.79 -24.36
N SER A 71 -10.51 15.46 -24.13
CA SER A 71 -9.15 14.96 -24.32
C SER A 71 -8.17 15.67 -23.39
N ALA A 72 -8.29 15.52 -22.07
CA ALA A 72 -7.12 15.80 -21.25
C ALA A 72 -6.04 14.78 -21.65
N ASP A 73 -5.09 15.20 -22.43
CA ASP A 73 -3.99 14.36 -22.90
C ASP A 73 -3.00 14.13 -21.75
N PHE A 74 -3.24 13.06 -20.98
CA PHE A 74 -2.36 12.61 -19.89
C PHE A 74 -0.93 12.35 -20.37
N SER A 75 -0.72 12.25 -21.70
CA SER A 75 0.60 12.03 -22.29
C SER A 75 1.54 13.21 -22.07
N GLU A 76 1.01 14.42 -21.83
CA GLU A 76 1.82 15.63 -21.65
C GLU A 76 2.04 16.01 -20.16
N ILE A 77 1.28 15.43 -19.22
CA ILE A 77 1.42 15.78 -17.81
C ILE A 77 2.71 15.19 -17.25
N LYS A 78 3.60 16.07 -16.76
CA LYS A 78 4.88 15.69 -16.18
C LYS A 78 4.74 15.28 -14.73
N ILE A 79 5.57 14.30 -14.31
CA ILE A 79 5.57 13.73 -12.96
C ILE A 79 5.92 14.77 -11.88
N GLU A 80 6.66 15.81 -12.23
CA GLU A 80 7.04 16.90 -11.29
C GLU A 80 5.84 17.68 -10.74
N SER A 81 4.72 17.74 -11.51
CA SER A 81 3.51 18.45 -11.08
C SER A 81 2.76 17.72 -9.97
N ILE A 82 3.04 16.43 -9.77
CA ILE A 82 2.28 15.54 -8.91
C ILE A 82 3.11 14.80 -7.86
N MET A 83 4.44 14.86 -7.99
CA MET A 83 5.34 14.20 -7.04
C MET A 83 5.23 14.82 -5.65
N THR A 84 5.41 14.00 -4.63
CA THR A 84 5.65 14.47 -3.27
C THR A 84 7.09 14.97 -3.20
N ARG A 85 7.25 16.27 -3.07
CA ARG A 85 8.56 16.91 -2.88
C ARG A 85 9.06 16.71 -1.46
N ASN A 86 10.38 16.69 -1.28
CA ASN A 86 11.04 16.54 0.03
C ASN A 86 10.50 15.32 0.82
N PRO A 87 10.55 14.11 0.23
CA PRO A 87 10.07 12.92 0.92
C PRO A 87 10.93 12.64 2.17
N ARG A 88 10.37 11.88 3.11
CA ARG A 88 11.16 11.33 4.22
C ARG A 88 12.22 10.40 3.64
N ILE A 89 13.46 10.57 4.08
CA ILE A 89 14.64 9.79 3.66
C ILE A 89 15.21 9.01 4.85
N THR A 90 16.09 8.07 4.56
CA THR A 90 16.91 7.37 5.55
C THR A 90 18.37 7.33 5.12
N GLN A 91 19.25 6.96 6.04
CA GLN A 91 20.68 6.77 5.79
C GLN A 91 21.02 5.27 5.76
N PRO A 92 22.07 4.84 5.02
CA PRO A 92 22.43 3.44 4.89
C PRO A 92 22.84 2.77 6.22
N ASP A 93 23.42 3.52 7.13
CA ASP A 93 23.88 3.03 8.43
C ASP A 93 22.80 3.11 9.54
N LEU A 94 21.58 3.58 9.21
CA LEU A 94 20.49 3.54 10.17
C LEU A 94 20.06 2.10 10.39
N SER A 95 19.66 1.76 11.64
CA SER A 95 19.10 0.42 11.93
C SER A 95 17.69 0.26 11.35
N ILE A 96 17.36 -0.94 10.88
CA ILE A 96 16.04 -1.27 10.33
C ILE A 96 14.90 -0.97 11.30
N PRO A 97 14.97 -1.29 12.63
CA PRO A 97 13.90 -0.91 13.55
C PRO A 97 13.62 0.59 13.60
N LYS A 98 14.65 1.43 13.51
CA LYS A 98 14.47 2.89 13.45
C LYS A 98 13.83 3.31 12.12
N ALA A 99 14.25 2.73 10.99
CA ALA A 99 13.65 3.00 9.68
C ALA A 99 12.19 2.51 9.64
N ALA A 100 11.89 1.31 10.14
CA ALA A 100 10.53 0.77 10.25
C ALA A 100 9.63 1.66 11.12
N ARG A 101 10.15 2.22 12.22
CA ARG A 101 9.44 3.19 13.06
C ARG A 101 9.08 4.45 12.27
N VAL A 102 10.01 5.01 11.50
CA VAL A 102 9.74 6.18 10.65
C VAL A 102 8.64 5.86 9.62
N MET A 103 8.69 4.66 9.00
CA MET A 103 7.66 4.23 8.05
C MET A 103 6.30 4.10 8.74
N LEU A 104 6.23 3.50 9.93
CA LEU A 104 5.01 3.30 10.71
C LEU A 104 4.39 4.65 11.14
N GLU A 105 5.16 5.53 11.76
CA GLU A 105 4.71 6.82 12.28
C GLU A 105 4.22 7.76 11.17
N ASN A 106 4.88 7.73 10.00
CA ASN A 106 4.52 8.57 8.85
C ASN A 106 3.54 7.87 7.88
N ARG A 107 3.17 6.60 8.13
CA ARG A 107 2.28 5.78 7.28
C ARG A 107 2.75 5.69 5.83
N ILE A 108 4.04 5.56 5.64
CA ILE A 108 4.70 5.42 4.33
C ILE A 108 5.25 4.01 4.15
N ALA A 109 5.23 3.53 2.91
CA ALA A 109 5.64 2.18 2.55
C ALA A 109 7.10 2.09 2.05
N ALA A 110 7.80 3.22 1.98
CA ALA A 110 9.21 3.22 1.62
C ALA A 110 9.91 4.51 2.08
N LEU A 111 11.24 4.40 2.16
CA LEU A 111 12.17 5.49 2.44
C LEU A 111 13.27 5.47 1.38
N PRO A 112 13.45 6.54 0.59
CA PRO A 112 14.66 6.72 -0.21
C PRO A 112 15.89 6.71 0.69
N VAL A 113 16.94 6.02 0.27
CA VAL A 113 18.20 5.94 1.01
C VAL A 113 19.20 6.91 0.38
N VAL A 114 19.64 7.86 1.19
CA VAL A 114 20.54 8.93 0.74
C VAL A 114 21.82 8.92 1.57
N GLU A 115 22.96 9.02 0.90
CA GLU A 115 24.28 9.14 1.49
C GLU A 115 25.05 10.28 0.83
N ASN A 116 25.61 11.20 1.63
CA ASN A 116 26.33 12.37 1.13
C ASN A 116 25.54 13.15 0.04
N GLU A 117 24.24 13.37 0.30
CA GLU A 117 23.27 14.05 -0.59
C GLU A 117 22.97 13.30 -1.90
N ARG A 118 23.48 12.08 -2.09
CA ARG A 118 23.21 11.24 -3.25
C ARG A 118 22.21 10.14 -2.93
N LEU A 119 21.28 9.94 -3.81
CA LEU A 119 20.36 8.80 -3.78
C LEU A 119 21.13 7.52 -4.12
N ILE A 120 21.17 6.57 -3.19
CA ILE A 120 21.87 5.29 -3.36
C ILE A 120 20.93 4.08 -3.41
N GLY A 121 19.68 4.23 -2.99
CA GLY A 121 18.74 3.11 -2.95
C GLY A 121 17.38 3.50 -2.39
N ILE A 122 16.58 2.47 -2.12
CA ILE A 122 15.27 2.57 -1.49
C ILE A 122 15.08 1.43 -0.50
N LEU A 123 14.57 1.73 0.69
CA LEU A 123 14.07 0.76 1.64
C LEU A 123 12.54 0.73 1.57
N SER A 124 11.96 -0.39 1.19
CA SER A 124 10.52 -0.57 1.00
C SER A 124 9.90 -1.57 1.98
N SER A 125 8.57 -1.63 2.04
CA SER A 125 7.84 -2.67 2.79
C SER A 125 8.23 -4.08 2.35
N SER A 126 8.49 -4.29 1.06
CA SER A 126 8.95 -5.58 0.53
C SER A 126 10.30 -6.00 1.10
N ASP A 127 11.21 -5.05 1.31
CA ASP A 127 12.52 -5.32 1.90
C ASP A 127 12.38 -5.69 3.39
N LEU A 128 11.46 -5.02 4.11
CA LEU A 128 11.14 -5.37 5.49
C LEU A 128 10.49 -6.76 5.60
N MET A 129 9.62 -7.13 4.66
CA MET A 129 9.06 -8.49 4.60
C MET A 129 10.14 -9.54 4.35
N ARG A 130 11.11 -9.27 3.45
CA ARG A 130 12.26 -10.17 3.24
C ARG A 130 13.09 -10.34 4.51
N LEU A 131 13.31 -9.25 5.26
CA LEU A 131 13.97 -9.34 6.57
C LEU A 131 13.19 -10.27 7.52
N ILE A 132 11.87 -10.13 7.63
CA ILE A 132 11.03 -10.97 8.49
C ILE A 132 11.15 -12.44 8.11
N ILE A 133 11.02 -12.75 6.81
CA ILE A 133 11.11 -14.11 6.27
C ILE A 133 12.47 -14.74 6.61
N TYR A 134 13.55 -13.97 6.53
CA TYR A 134 14.90 -14.46 6.80
C TYR A 134 15.20 -14.57 8.30
N ALA A 135 14.80 -13.55 9.07
CA ALA A 135 15.28 -13.34 10.43
C ALA A 135 14.41 -14.02 11.51
N CYS A 136 13.08 -14.04 11.33
CA CYS A 136 12.20 -14.59 12.35
C CYS A 136 12.44 -16.08 12.63
N PRO A 137 12.71 -16.95 11.63
CA PRO A 137 13.03 -18.36 11.91
C PRO A 137 14.32 -18.57 12.73
N LEU A 138 15.16 -17.55 12.87
CA LEU A 138 16.41 -17.60 13.62
C LEU A 138 16.26 -17.11 15.07
N LEU A 139 15.06 -16.67 15.47
CA LEU A 139 14.77 -16.23 16.82
C LEU A 139 14.54 -17.43 17.73
N GLU A 140 14.89 -17.30 19.01
CA GLU A 140 14.73 -18.37 20.02
C GLU A 140 13.25 -18.74 20.25
N LYS A 141 12.35 -17.78 20.06
CA LYS A 141 10.90 -17.98 20.18
C LYS A 141 10.23 -17.66 18.87
N GLU A 142 9.38 -18.56 18.44
CA GLU A 142 8.53 -18.35 17.29
C GLU A 142 7.54 -17.20 17.52
N ILE A 143 7.39 -16.35 16.51
CA ILE A 143 6.45 -15.25 16.54
C ILE A 143 5.26 -15.65 15.66
N LEU A 144 4.07 -15.72 16.28
CA LEU A 144 2.84 -16.11 15.60
C LEU A 144 2.04 -14.89 15.15
N VAL A 145 1.11 -15.11 14.23
CA VAL A 145 0.22 -14.10 13.66
C VAL A 145 -0.66 -13.47 14.75
N ASP A 146 -1.22 -14.27 15.66
CA ASP A 146 -2.09 -13.82 16.75
C ASP A 146 -1.44 -12.79 17.68
N HIS A 147 -0.10 -12.83 17.82
CA HIS A 147 0.62 -11.87 18.64
C HIS A 147 0.57 -10.43 18.11
N TYR A 148 0.25 -10.24 16.82
CA TYR A 148 0.32 -8.94 16.13
C TYR A 148 -0.91 -8.59 15.31
N MET A 149 -1.82 -9.53 15.04
CA MET A 149 -3.07 -9.24 14.35
C MET A 149 -3.95 -8.30 15.17
N SER A 150 -4.82 -7.56 14.49
CA SER A 150 -5.89 -6.81 15.15
C SER A 150 -7.15 -7.69 15.20
N ASP A 151 -7.72 -7.86 16.38
CA ASP A 151 -8.99 -8.53 16.66
C ASP A 151 -10.19 -7.56 16.60
N GLU A 152 -9.94 -6.25 16.67
CA GLU A 152 -10.96 -5.22 16.41
C GLU A 152 -11.27 -5.12 14.92
N ILE A 153 -12.11 -6.03 14.43
CA ILE A 153 -12.43 -6.14 13.01
C ILE A 153 -13.59 -5.20 12.66
N ILE A 154 -13.35 -4.30 11.69
CA ILE A 154 -14.40 -3.54 11.03
C ILE A 154 -14.72 -4.25 9.72
N SER A 155 -15.89 -4.88 9.66
CA SER A 155 -16.42 -5.58 8.49
C SER A 155 -17.63 -4.86 7.91
N ILE A 156 -18.01 -5.26 6.70
CA ILE A 156 -19.19 -4.78 5.99
C ILE A 156 -19.96 -5.95 5.40
N GLU A 157 -21.22 -5.72 5.01
CA GLU A 157 -22.06 -6.70 4.33
C GLU A 157 -21.94 -6.58 2.80
N PRO A 158 -22.26 -7.61 2.01
CA PRO A 158 -22.24 -7.56 0.55
C PRO A 158 -23.10 -6.43 -0.04
N LYS A 159 -24.20 -6.09 0.64
CA LYS A 159 -25.14 -5.03 0.24
C LYS A 159 -24.72 -3.63 0.67
N THR A 160 -23.67 -3.49 1.47
CA THR A 160 -23.12 -2.18 1.84
C THR A 160 -22.78 -1.39 0.58
N THR A 161 -23.12 -0.10 0.53
CA THR A 161 -22.85 0.72 -0.64
C THR A 161 -21.38 1.10 -0.75
N LEU A 162 -20.90 1.34 -1.98
CA LEU A 162 -19.55 1.85 -2.21
C LEU A 162 -19.31 3.16 -1.45
N LEU A 163 -20.31 4.04 -1.38
CA LEU A 163 -20.24 5.30 -0.63
C LEU A 163 -19.95 5.07 0.85
N GLU A 164 -20.66 4.13 1.46
CA GLU A 164 -20.47 3.81 2.87
C GLU A 164 -19.11 3.15 3.12
N ALA A 165 -18.68 2.24 2.26
CA ALA A 165 -17.34 1.63 2.32
C ALA A 165 -16.23 2.70 2.18
N HIS A 166 -16.39 3.67 1.28
CA HIS A 166 -15.48 4.83 1.17
C HIS A 166 -15.44 5.64 2.46
N ARG A 167 -16.62 5.94 3.04
CA ARG A 167 -16.71 6.67 4.30
C ARG A 167 -16.01 5.94 5.44
N LEU A 168 -16.25 4.64 5.58
CA LEU A 168 -15.62 3.80 6.61
C LEU A 168 -14.10 3.79 6.48
N THR A 169 -13.57 3.53 5.27
CA THR A 169 -12.12 3.53 5.04
C THR A 169 -11.47 4.89 5.33
N GLY A 170 -12.17 5.98 5.03
CA GLY A 170 -11.72 7.35 5.29
C GLY A 170 -11.75 7.70 6.78
N THR A 171 -12.89 7.53 7.45
CA THR A 171 -13.09 7.93 8.86
C THR A 171 -12.30 7.06 9.83
N LYS A 172 -12.28 5.75 9.59
CA LYS A 172 -11.56 4.78 10.43
C LYS A 172 -10.09 4.65 10.04
N ARG A 173 -9.67 5.28 8.93
CA ARG A 173 -8.31 5.24 8.39
C ARG A 173 -7.78 3.83 8.15
N ILE A 174 -8.68 2.90 7.80
CA ILE A 174 -8.37 1.52 7.44
C ILE A 174 -8.25 1.38 5.92
N ARG A 175 -7.53 0.36 5.48
CA ARG A 175 -7.26 0.12 4.05
C ARG A 175 -7.96 -1.11 3.50
N THR A 176 -8.53 -1.93 4.37
CA THR A 176 -9.10 -3.23 4.06
C THR A 176 -10.39 -3.40 4.85
N LEU A 177 -11.44 -3.83 4.18
CA LEU A 177 -12.75 -4.15 4.73
C LEU A 177 -13.08 -5.60 4.38
N PRO A 178 -13.07 -6.53 5.34
CA PRO A 178 -13.65 -7.85 5.18
C PRO A 178 -15.15 -7.73 4.88
N VAL A 179 -15.67 -8.57 4.00
CA VAL A 179 -17.10 -8.64 3.68
C VAL A 179 -17.66 -9.93 4.28
N LEU A 180 -18.61 -9.79 5.19
CA LEU A 180 -19.27 -10.90 5.87
C LEU A 180 -20.73 -10.98 5.43
N ASP A 181 -21.21 -12.19 5.13
CA ASP A 181 -22.61 -12.52 4.89
C ASP A 181 -23.02 -13.59 5.92
N ASP A 182 -24.00 -13.29 6.75
CA ASP A 182 -24.40 -14.14 7.88
C ASP A 182 -23.21 -14.64 8.74
N ASN A 183 -22.28 -13.74 9.06
CA ASN A 183 -21.02 -14.01 9.76
C ASN A 183 -20.02 -14.92 9.00
N GLN A 184 -20.28 -15.26 7.75
CA GLN A 184 -19.34 -15.97 6.90
C GLN A 184 -18.50 -15.00 6.09
N LEU A 185 -17.20 -15.23 6.00
CA LEU A 185 -16.30 -14.43 5.21
C LEU A 185 -16.51 -14.73 3.72
N VAL A 186 -17.08 -13.78 2.96
CA VAL A 186 -17.44 -13.96 1.54
C VAL A 186 -16.64 -13.08 0.59
N GLY A 187 -15.88 -12.11 1.10
CA GLY A 187 -15.12 -11.21 0.25
C GLY A 187 -14.22 -10.26 1.03
N ILE A 188 -13.47 -9.48 0.25
CA ILE A 188 -12.62 -8.40 0.75
C ILE A 188 -12.73 -7.20 -0.18
N VAL A 189 -12.81 -6.01 0.39
CA VAL A 189 -12.74 -4.75 -0.36
C VAL A 189 -11.57 -3.93 0.17
N THR A 190 -10.66 -3.53 -0.70
CA THR A 190 -9.55 -2.66 -0.33
C THR A 190 -9.83 -1.21 -0.76
N ARG A 191 -9.10 -0.28 -0.14
CA ARG A 191 -9.16 1.13 -0.55
C ARG A 191 -8.81 1.32 -2.04
N THR A 192 -7.96 0.46 -2.61
CA THR A 192 -7.62 0.50 -4.03
C THR A 192 -8.83 0.10 -4.88
N ASP A 193 -9.54 -0.96 -4.52
CA ASP A 193 -10.74 -1.41 -5.24
C ASP A 193 -11.82 -0.32 -5.21
N LEU A 194 -12.02 0.32 -4.05
CA LEU A 194 -12.96 1.46 -3.93
C LEU A 194 -12.53 2.63 -4.80
N VAL A 195 -11.26 3.05 -4.75
CA VAL A 195 -10.75 4.14 -5.59
C VAL A 195 -10.87 3.76 -7.06
N CYS A 196 -10.60 2.53 -7.49
CA CYS A 196 -10.78 2.08 -8.86
C CYS A 196 -12.24 2.06 -9.32
N SER A 197 -13.18 1.97 -8.41
CA SER A 197 -14.62 1.95 -8.69
C SER A 197 -15.28 3.32 -8.53
N ASP A 198 -14.52 4.36 -8.15
CA ASP A 198 -15.05 5.70 -7.91
C ASP A 198 -15.34 6.40 -9.25
N PRO A 199 -16.59 6.75 -9.53
CA PRO A 199 -17.00 7.36 -10.78
C PRO A 199 -16.74 8.88 -10.83
N SER A 200 -16.32 9.51 -9.74
CA SER A 200 -15.89 10.93 -9.78
C SER A 200 -14.81 11.15 -10.84
N ARG A 201 -14.24 10.06 -11.31
CA ARG A 201 -13.30 9.93 -12.43
C ARG A 201 -13.86 10.34 -13.78
N LEU A 202 -15.17 10.17 -13.98
CA LEU A 202 -15.81 10.27 -15.29
C LEU A 202 -16.76 11.48 -15.37
N ALA A 203 -16.90 12.23 -14.28
CA ALA A 203 -18.00 13.17 -14.17
C ALA A 203 -17.60 14.62 -14.44
N SER A 204 -18.01 15.11 -15.60
CA SER A 204 -18.45 16.50 -15.74
C SER A 204 -19.69 16.76 -14.88
N ARG A 205 -20.01 18.03 -14.57
CA ARG A 205 -21.21 18.42 -13.79
C ARG A 205 -22.50 17.78 -14.27
N GLU A 206 -22.57 17.39 -15.56
CA GLU A 206 -23.73 16.75 -16.19
C GLU A 206 -23.95 15.28 -15.77
N HIS A 207 -22.97 14.64 -15.10
CA HIS A 207 -23.02 13.23 -14.74
C HIS A 207 -23.19 12.97 -13.25
N GLN A 208 -23.59 13.99 -12.45
CA GLN A 208 -23.77 13.81 -10.99
C GLN A 208 -24.74 12.69 -10.63
N ASP A 209 -25.82 12.51 -11.43
CA ASP A 209 -26.77 11.42 -11.21
C ASP A 209 -26.15 10.04 -11.45
N LEU A 210 -25.26 9.92 -12.45
CA LEU A 210 -24.53 8.69 -12.72
C LEU A 210 -23.56 8.37 -11.58
N LEU A 211 -22.89 9.40 -11.09
CA LEU A 211 -21.97 9.35 -9.96
C LEU A 211 -22.63 8.76 -8.73
N LEU A 212 -23.79 9.31 -8.34
CA LEU A 212 -24.58 8.79 -7.23
C LEU A 212 -25.05 7.36 -7.48
N LYS A 213 -25.51 7.04 -8.68
CA LYS A 213 -25.93 5.66 -9.03
C LYS A 213 -24.81 4.64 -8.87
N ILE A 214 -23.58 4.99 -9.19
CA ILE A 214 -22.43 4.09 -9.03
C ILE A 214 -22.05 3.99 -7.54
N LEU A 215 -21.96 5.09 -6.82
CA LEU A 215 -21.62 5.09 -5.39
C LEU A 215 -22.67 4.35 -4.53
N LEU A 216 -23.91 4.29 -4.99
CA LEU A 216 -24.98 3.52 -4.34
C LEU A 216 -24.98 2.02 -4.72
N GLN A 217 -24.08 1.58 -5.62
CA GLN A 217 -23.96 0.14 -5.90
C GLN A 217 -23.41 -0.62 -4.69
N PRO A 218 -23.83 -1.87 -4.51
CA PRO A 218 -23.33 -2.71 -3.42
C PRO A 218 -21.89 -3.16 -3.67
N VAL A 219 -21.13 -3.32 -2.57
CA VAL A 219 -19.72 -3.73 -2.63
C VAL A 219 -19.51 -5.13 -3.23
N GLU A 220 -20.51 -5.99 -3.23
CA GLU A 220 -20.47 -7.33 -3.85
C GLU A 220 -20.08 -7.32 -5.33
N LYS A 221 -20.30 -6.18 -6.03
CA LYS A 221 -19.93 -6.00 -7.44
C LYS A 221 -18.45 -5.75 -7.66
N VAL A 222 -17.73 -5.31 -6.63
CA VAL A 222 -16.31 -4.92 -6.70
C VAL A 222 -15.43 -5.70 -5.75
N MET A 223 -16.00 -6.40 -4.75
CA MET A 223 -15.24 -7.19 -3.80
C MET A 223 -14.52 -8.33 -4.50
N ARG A 224 -13.35 -8.66 -3.98
CA ARG A 224 -12.62 -9.85 -4.38
C ARG A 224 -13.12 -11.03 -3.57
N LYS A 225 -13.32 -12.16 -4.24
CA LYS A 225 -13.78 -13.43 -3.65
C LYS A 225 -12.63 -14.42 -3.47
N ASP A 226 -11.56 -14.28 -4.25
CA ASP A 226 -10.36 -15.10 -4.09
C ASP A 226 -9.56 -14.57 -2.89
N LEU A 227 -9.86 -15.12 -1.72
CA LEU A 227 -9.32 -14.67 -0.45
C LEU A 227 -8.04 -15.42 -0.11
N ILE A 228 -7.01 -14.66 0.26
CA ILE A 228 -5.79 -15.20 0.85
C ILE A 228 -5.92 -15.01 2.36
N THR A 229 -6.04 -16.12 3.06
CA THR A 229 -6.22 -16.16 4.51
C THR A 229 -5.02 -16.82 5.18
N ILE A 230 -4.92 -16.67 6.51
CA ILE A 230 -3.88 -17.28 7.32
C ILE A 230 -4.46 -17.67 8.69
N SER A 231 -3.91 -18.73 9.30
CA SER A 231 -4.26 -19.13 10.68
C SER A 231 -3.65 -18.17 11.70
N PRO A 232 -4.31 -17.92 12.85
CA PRO A 232 -3.72 -17.16 13.96
C PRO A 232 -2.44 -17.83 14.50
N ASP A 233 -2.35 -19.15 14.45
CA ASP A 233 -1.21 -19.94 14.93
C ASP A 233 -0.08 -20.05 13.88
N ALA A 234 -0.24 -19.46 12.70
CA ALA A 234 0.80 -19.48 11.69
C ALA A 234 1.99 -18.59 12.09
N PRO A 235 3.23 -18.97 11.67
CA PRO A 235 4.40 -18.14 11.86
C PRO A 235 4.27 -16.78 11.14
N ILE A 236 4.69 -15.71 11.80
CA ILE A 236 4.66 -14.36 11.20
C ILE A 236 5.48 -14.26 9.89
N ALA A 237 6.51 -15.08 9.75
CA ALA A 237 7.31 -15.18 8.53
C ALA A 237 6.51 -15.71 7.33
N GLU A 238 5.54 -16.59 7.58
CA GLU A 238 4.61 -17.07 6.56
C GLU A 238 3.68 -15.95 6.10
N ALA A 239 3.14 -15.17 7.05
CA ALA A 239 2.33 -14.00 6.71
C ALA A 239 3.09 -13.01 5.83
N ALA A 240 4.35 -12.70 6.19
CA ALA A 240 5.21 -11.84 5.39
C ALA A 240 5.46 -12.41 3.98
N ARG A 241 5.62 -13.73 3.85
CA ARG A 241 5.79 -14.42 2.57
C ARG A 241 4.54 -14.32 1.71
N LEU A 242 3.36 -14.64 2.27
CA LEU A 242 2.08 -14.54 1.56
C LEU A 242 1.82 -13.12 1.07
N MET A 243 2.08 -12.10 1.91
CA MET A 243 1.93 -10.70 1.50
C MET A 243 2.88 -10.34 0.35
N LEU A 244 4.15 -10.78 0.42
CA LEU A 244 5.16 -10.47 -0.57
C LEU A 244 4.88 -11.14 -1.92
N GLU A 245 4.58 -12.44 -1.93
CA GLU A 245 4.34 -13.24 -3.13
C GLU A 245 3.08 -12.80 -3.89
N ASN A 246 2.04 -12.44 -3.14
CA ASN A 246 0.76 -12.03 -3.74
C ASN A 246 0.64 -10.50 -3.93
N GLY A 247 1.64 -9.73 -3.53
CA GLY A 247 1.64 -8.28 -3.65
C GLY A 247 0.53 -7.59 -2.87
N ILE A 248 0.08 -8.19 -1.75
CA ILE A 248 -0.97 -7.68 -0.87
C ILE A 248 -0.38 -7.05 0.40
N HIS A 249 -1.15 -6.19 1.05
CA HIS A 249 -0.71 -5.40 2.21
C HIS A 249 -1.45 -5.77 3.50
N SER A 250 -2.33 -6.77 3.42
CA SER A 250 -3.10 -7.28 4.56
C SER A 250 -3.54 -8.71 4.30
N LEU A 251 -3.67 -9.49 5.36
CA LEU A 251 -4.22 -10.84 5.38
C LEU A 251 -5.41 -10.88 6.32
N LEU A 252 -6.41 -11.65 5.93
CA LEU A 252 -7.53 -12.01 6.79
C LEU A 252 -7.12 -13.23 7.60
N VAL A 253 -7.26 -13.14 8.93
CA VAL A 253 -6.92 -14.23 9.83
C VAL A 253 -8.18 -15.00 10.14
N VAL A 254 -8.17 -16.31 9.89
CA VAL A 254 -9.31 -17.20 10.09
C VAL A 254 -8.92 -18.37 10.96
N ASP A 255 -9.87 -18.83 11.78
CA ASP A 255 -9.73 -20.05 12.57
C ASP A 255 -9.98 -21.32 11.73
N ASP A 256 -9.94 -22.49 12.37
CA ASP A 256 -10.13 -23.79 11.73
C ASP A 256 -11.56 -23.96 11.17
N ASP A 257 -12.54 -23.22 11.67
CA ASP A 257 -13.91 -23.17 11.18
C ASP A 257 -14.10 -22.14 10.06
N HIS A 258 -13.01 -21.56 9.54
CA HIS A 258 -12.99 -20.48 8.54
C HIS A 258 -13.71 -19.20 8.98
N LYS A 259 -13.85 -18.99 10.26
CA LYS A 259 -14.41 -17.77 10.83
C LYS A 259 -13.33 -16.70 10.93
N LEU A 260 -13.65 -15.49 10.53
CA LEU A 260 -12.75 -14.35 10.63
C LEU A 260 -12.48 -14.00 12.10
N THR A 261 -11.22 -14.08 12.53
CA THR A 261 -10.75 -13.80 13.89
C THR A 261 -9.87 -12.57 14.00
N GLY A 262 -9.31 -12.11 12.87
CA GLY A 262 -8.43 -10.93 12.88
C GLY A 262 -8.08 -10.45 11.48
N VAL A 263 -7.34 -9.34 11.47
CA VAL A 263 -6.70 -8.79 10.27
C VAL A 263 -5.26 -8.46 10.61
N LEU A 264 -4.33 -8.95 9.79
CA LEU A 264 -2.91 -8.62 9.88
C LEU A 264 -2.50 -7.72 8.72
N THR A 265 -1.79 -6.63 8.99
CA THR A 265 -1.36 -5.66 7.97
C THR A 265 0.16 -5.45 7.98
N GLU A 266 0.70 -4.81 6.94
CA GLU A 266 2.11 -4.39 6.91
C GLU A 266 2.49 -3.54 8.14
N SER A 267 1.56 -2.73 8.65
CA SER A 267 1.83 -1.89 9.83
C SER A 267 2.10 -2.72 11.08
N ASP A 268 1.43 -3.85 11.22
CA ASP A 268 1.62 -4.78 12.33
C ASP A 268 2.98 -5.48 12.21
N LEU A 269 3.39 -5.82 10.99
CA LEU A 269 4.72 -6.36 10.70
C LEU A 269 5.83 -5.32 11.01
N PHE A 270 5.60 -4.04 10.70
CA PHE A 270 6.55 -2.97 11.06
C PHE A 270 6.63 -2.78 12.57
N LEU A 271 5.48 -2.83 13.26
CA LEU A 271 5.44 -2.80 14.72
C LEU A 271 6.24 -3.95 15.34
N MET A 272 6.09 -5.16 14.79
CA MET A 272 6.86 -6.34 15.20
C MET A 272 8.36 -6.11 15.03
N ILE A 273 8.81 -5.59 13.89
CA ILE A 273 10.23 -5.25 13.66
C ILE A 273 10.73 -4.26 14.72
N VAL A 274 9.96 -3.20 14.99
CA VAL A 274 10.31 -2.19 15.99
C VAL A 274 10.45 -2.79 17.39
N GLN A 275 9.71 -3.84 17.72
CA GLN A 275 9.69 -4.44 19.05
C GLN A 275 10.71 -5.57 19.23
N LYS A 276 11.05 -6.30 18.15
CA LYS A 276 11.81 -7.56 18.26
C LYS A 276 13.24 -7.47 17.72
N PHE A 277 13.56 -6.50 16.86
CA PHE A 277 14.87 -6.40 16.23
C PHE A 277 15.69 -5.21 16.77
N PHE A 278 15.85 -5.12 18.09
CA PHE A 278 16.73 -4.13 18.72
C PHE A 278 18.19 -4.52 18.66
#